data_db99759e1315d31a30cb6e8411463f93
#
_entry.id   db99759e1315d31a30cb6e8411463f93
#
_cell.length_a   1.000
_cell.length_b   1.000
_cell.length_c   1.000
_cell.angle_alpha   90.00
_cell.angle_beta   90.00
_cell.angle_gamma   90.00
#
_symmetry.space_group_name_H-M   'P 1'
#
loop_
_entity.id
_entity.type
_entity.pdbx_description
1 polymer ?
#
loop_
_entity_poly.entity_id
_entity_poly.type
_entity_poly.pdbx_seq_one_letter_code
_entity_poly.pdbx_strand_id
1 'polypeptide(L)'
;MLLDILDMLLGTIASLLGSALLLRVYLGWLRVSRSNPVAVFCVALTDWLVMPLRRVLPLRGRLDGASLAGAFFVALLLEVLMRLLRYGANQAWFLLAPAALLVLLHWTLYLLVALVVVNVLFSLINPHAPLAPTFDLLTRPVLAPLRRLIPAVGGFDLSPLVLFVILQALLQILKQVAF
;
A
#
# COMPACT_ATOMS: atom_id res chain seq x y z
N MET A 1 1.86 25.79 11.76
CA MET A 1 2.96 25.73 10.79
C MET A 1 4.00 24.66 11.15
N LEU A 2 4.69 24.70 12.30
CA LEU A 2 5.68 23.66 12.63
C LEU A 2 5.07 22.28 12.82
N LEU A 3 3.93 22.19 13.49
CA LEU A 3 3.18 20.93 13.64
C LEU A 3 2.68 20.38 12.28
N ASP A 4 2.25 21.23 11.36
CA ASP A 4 1.78 20.79 10.04
C ASP A 4 2.93 20.21 9.19
N ILE A 5 4.14 20.80 9.33
CA ILE A 5 5.34 20.27 8.68
C ILE A 5 5.72 18.90 9.28
N LEU A 6 5.68 18.76 10.61
CA LEU A 6 5.93 17.49 11.28
C LEU A 6 4.91 16.44 10.86
N ASP A 7 3.63 16.78 10.82
CA ASP A 7 2.56 15.89 10.35
C ASP A 7 2.83 15.41 8.93
N MET A 8 3.19 16.33 8.03
CA MET A 8 3.51 16.00 6.65
C MET A 8 4.71 15.05 6.54
N LEU A 9 5.79 15.35 7.27
CA LEU A 9 7.01 14.52 7.25
C LEU A 9 6.77 13.12 7.83
N LEU A 10 6.19 13.06 9.02
CA LEU A 10 5.89 11.80 9.70
C LEU A 10 4.89 10.96 8.90
N GLY A 11 3.83 11.59 8.39
CA GLY A 11 2.84 10.93 7.53
C GLY A 11 3.46 10.39 6.25
N THR A 12 4.36 11.15 5.62
CA THR A 12 5.06 10.71 4.39
C THR A 12 5.98 9.52 4.68
N ILE A 13 6.82 9.58 5.72
CA ILE A 13 7.72 8.49 6.09
C ILE A 13 6.93 7.22 6.45
N ALA A 14 5.89 7.37 7.28
CA ALA A 14 5.04 6.26 7.69
C ALA A 14 4.29 5.64 6.49
N SER A 15 3.79 6.45 5.56
CA SER A 15 3.09 5.96 4.38
C SER A 15 4.00 5.21 3.41
N LEU A 16 5.24 5.67 3.23
CA LEU A 16 6.25 4.97 2.42
C LEU A 16 6.61 3.61 3.04
N LEU A 17 6.91 3.59 4.34
CA LEU A 17 7.23 2.36 5.06
C LEU A 17 6.04 1.41 5.10
N GLY A 18 4.84 1.91 5.41
CA GLY A 18 3.60 1.14 5.44
C GLY A 18 3.25 0.54 4.08
N SER A 19 3.40 1.33 3.01
CA SER A 19 3.18 0.86 1.63
C SER A 19 4.20 -0.20 1.22
N ALA A 20 5.47 -0.07 1.62
CA ALA A 20 6.50 -1.09 1.38
C ALA A 20 6.19 -2.40 2.12
N LEU A 21 5.70 -2.33 3.36
CA LEU A 21 5.25 -3.50 4.14
C LEU A 21 4.03 -4.16 3.49
N LEU A 22 3.04 -3.38 3.06
CA LEU A 22 1.85 -3.88 2.36
C LEU A 22 2.22 -4.51 1.01
N LEU A 23 3.13 -3.88 0.25
CA LEU A 23 3.64 -4.44 -1.00
C LEU A 23 4.36 -5.77 -0.75
N ARG A 24 5.14 -5.89 0.34
CA ARG A 24 5.78 -7.16 0.73
C ARG A 24 4.75 -8.26 1.00
N VAL A 25 3.64 -7.96 1.71
CA VAL A 25 2.52 -8.89 1.91
C VAL A 25 1.92 -9.31 0.56
N TYR A 26 1.69 -8.34 -0.32
CA TYR A 26 1.09 -8.56 -1.63
C TYR A 26 1.96 -9.41 -2.56
N LEU A 27 3.28 -9.13 -2.60
CA LEU A 27 4.26 -9.95 -3.33
C LEU A 27 4.29 -11.40 -2.82
N GLY A 28 4.21 -11.61 -1.51
CA GLY A 28 4.13 -12.93 -0.90
C GLY A 28 2.84 -13.66 -1.30
N TRP A 29 1.70 -12.96 -1.31
CA TRP A 29 0.40 -13.53 -1.71
C TRP A 29 0.41 -13.96 -3.19
N LEU A 30 1.01 -13.17 -4.07
CA LEU A 30 1.16 -13.47 -5.49
C LEU A 30 2.29 -14.49 -5.79
N ARG A 31 3.04 -14.92 -4.77
CA ARG A 31 4.19 -15.83 -4.91
C ARG A 31 5.26 -15.32 -5.87
N VAL A 32 5.49 -14.01 -5.87
CA VAL A 32 6.58 -13.41 -6.65
C VAL A 32 7.91 -13.95 -6.14
N SER A 33 8.84 -14.26 -7.07
CA SER A 33 10.17 -14.77 -6.72
C SER A 33 10.90 -13.79 -5.80
N ARG A 34 11.63 -14.34 -4.81
CA ARG A 34 12.49 -13.55 -3.92
C ARG A 34 13.68 -12.89 -4.63
N SER A 35 14.03 -13.38 -5.82
CA SER A 35 15.05 -12.76 -6.69
C SER A 35 14.53 -11.58 -7.50
N ASN A 36 13.21 -11.31 -7.45
CA ASN A 36 12.63 -10.17 -8.15
C ASN A 36 13.15 -8.87 -7.54
N PRO A 37 13.63 -7.89 -8.34
CA PRO A 37 14.19 -6.64 -7.84
C PRO A 37 13.24 -5.86 -6.91
N VAL A 38 11.94 -5.86 -7.21
CA VAL A 38 10.92 -5.21 -6.36
C VAL A 38 10.82 -5.92 -5.01
N ALA A 39 10.86 -7.25 -4.98
CA ALA A 39 10.84 -8.03 -3.74
C ALA A 39 12.10 -7.79 -2.91
N VAL A 40 13.27 -7.79 -3.54
CA VAL A 40 14.56 -7.50 -2.88
C VAL A 40 14.54 -6.11 -2.26
N PHE A 41 14.07 -5.10 -2.99
CA PHE A 41 13.96 -3.73 -2.50
C PHE A 41 13.00 -3.62 -1.29
N CYS A 42 11.80 -4.23 -1.36
CA CYS A 42 10.86 -4.23 -0.23
C CYS A 42 11.44 -4.92 1.00
N VAL A 43 12.14 -6.05 0.82
CA VAL A 43 12.79 -6.76 1.91
C VAL A 43 13.89 -5.90 2.54
N ALA A 44 14.76 -5.27 1.75
CA ALA A 44 15.84 -4.40 2.24
C ALA A 44 15.30 -3.23 3.09
N LEU A 45 14.18 -2.62 2.66
CA LEU A 45 13.55 -1.52 3.39
C LEU A 45 12.88 -1.93 4.69
N THR A 46 12.37 -3.16 4.78
CA THR A 46 11.44 -3.55 5.85
C THR A 46 11.97 -4.63 6.79
N ASP A 47 13.09 -5.29 6.48
CA ASP A 47 13.60 -6.41 7.28
C ASP A 47 13.98 -6.03 8.70
N TRP A 48 14.47 -4.82 8.93
CA TRP A 48 14.81 -4.32 10.26
C TRP A 48 13.59 -4.34 11.21
N LEU A 49 12.37 -4.14 10.69
CA LEU A 49 11.12 -4.16 11.45
C LEU A 49 10.48 -5.57 11.43
N VAL A 50 10.50 -6.23 10.29
CA VAL A 50 9.80 -7.52 10.10
C VAL A 50 10.53 -8.69 10.78
N MET A 51 11.86 -8.68 10.81
CA MET A 51 12.64 -9.75 11.44
C MET A 51 12.36 -9.94 12.93
N PRO A 52 12.36 -8.88 13.77
CA PRO A 52 11.98 -9.04 15.17
C PRO A 52 10.52 -9.47 15.34
N LEU A 53 9.61 -8.95 14.52
CA LEU A 53 8.20 -9.34 14.56
C LEU A 53 7.98 -10.82 14.22
N ARG A 54 8.73 -11.40 13.30
CA ARG A 54 8.67 -12.84 12.98
C ARG A 54 9.07 -13.75 14.11
N ARG A 55 9.90 -13.28 15.06
CA ARG A 55 10.28 -14.05 16.24
C ARG A 55 9.12 -14.15 17.23
N VAL A 56 8.30 -13.09 17.31
CA VAL A 56 7.16 -13.00 18.24
C VAL A 56 5.88 -13.55 17.62
N LEU A 57 5.69 -13.33 16.32
CA LEU A 57 4.51 -13.73 15.56
C LEU A 57 4.92 -14.71 14.43
N PRO A 58 5.12 -16.00 14.75
CA PRO A 58 5.44 -17.00 13.75
C PRO A 58 4.19 -17.38 12.93
N LEU A 59 3.60 -16.40 12.24
CA LEU A 59 2.43 -16.59 11.40
C LEU A 59 2.83 -17.40 10.16
N ARG A 60 2.57 -18.70 10.23
CA ARG A 60 2.77 -19.65 9.13
C ARG A 60 1.53 -19.63 8.26
N GLY A 61 1.64 -19.09 7.06
CA GLY A 61 0.52 -19.02 6.12
C GLY A 61 0.91 -18.47 4.76
N ARG A 62 -0.09 -18.36 3.91
CA ARG A 62 0.05 -17.81 2.54
C ARG A 62 0.33 -16.30 2.55
N LEU A 63 -0.05 -15.63 3.62
CA LEU A 63 0.18 -14.20 3.84
C LEU A 63 1.36 -14.02 4.79
N ASP A 64 2.23 -13.06 4.49
CA ASP A 64 3.30 -12.65 5.40
C ASP A 64 2.69 -11.82 6.56
N GLY A 65 2.15 -12.53 7.56
CA GLY A 65 1.47 -11.91 8.69
C GLY A 65 2.37 -11.02 9.53
N ALA A 66 3.68 -11.28 9.58
CA ALA A 66 4.62 -10.41 10.27
C ALA A 66 4.75 -9.05 9.57
N SER A 67 4.77 -9.03 8.23
CA SER A 67 4.75 -7.77 7.46
C SER A 67 3.43 -7.02 7.61
N LEU A 68 2.29 -7.72 7.64
CA LEU A 68 0.99 -7.10 7.87
C LEU A 68 0.88 -6.52 9.29
N ALA A 69 1.33 -7.26 10.31
CA ALA A 69 1.41 -6.78 11.68
C ALA A 69 2.35 -5.56 11.80
N GLY A 70 3.47 -5.58 11.08
CA GLY A 70 4.39 -4.44 10.99
C GLY A 70 3.72 -3.19 10.39
N ALA A 71 2.96 -3.35 9.30
CA ALA A 71 2.22 -2.24 8.70
C ALA A 71 1.16 -1.68 9.66
N PHE A 72 0.44 -2.54 10.37
CA PHE A 72 -0.52 -2.13 11.38
C PHE A 72 0.15 -1.42 12.56
N PHE A 73 1.30 -1.92 13.01
CA PHE A 73 2.08 -1.28 14.07
C PHE A 73 2.55 0.12 13.69
N VAL A 74 3.05 0.31 12.45
CA VAL A 74 3.45 1.63 11.93
C VAL A 74 2.25 2.57 11.85
N ALA A 75 1.08 2.09 11.41
CA ALA A 75 -0.15 2.87 11.38
C ALA A 75 -0.62 3.27 12.78
N LEU A 76 -0.58 2.35 13.75
CA LEU A 76 -0.88 2.64 15.15
C LEU A 76 0.06 3.68 15.73
N LEU A 77 1.36 3.51 15.50
CA LEU A 77 2.37 4.45 16.00
C LEU A 77 2.16 5.86 15.43
N LEU A 78 1.85 5.95 14.13
CA LEU A 78 1.51 7.22 13.49
C LEU A 78 0.29 7.87 14.17
N GLU A 79 -0.80 7.12 14.36
CA GLU A 79 -2.02 7.62 15.00
C GLU A 79 -1.79 8.08 16.43
N VAL A 80 -1.04 7.30 17.23
CA VAL A 80 -0.67 7.69 18.59
C VAL A 80 0.11 9.00 18.58
N LEU A 81 1.13 9.08 17.74
CA LEU A 81 2.02 10.24 17.66
C LEU A 81 1.25 11.50 17.21
N MET A 82 0.42 11.38 16.17
CA MET A 82 -0.39 12.49 15.66
C MET A 82 -1.39 13.01 16.70
N ARG A 83 -2.05 12.10 17.42
CA ARG A 83 -3.00 12.48 18.48
C ARG A 83 -2.31 13.15 19.66
N LEU A 84 -1.15 12.65 20.09
CA LEU A 84 -0.37 13.27 21.17
C LEU A 84 0.11 14.67 20.79
N LEU A 85 0.56 14.87 19.56
CA LEU A 85 1.05 16.15 19.05
C LEU A 85 -0.06 17.20 18.91
N ARG A 86 -1.24 16.79 18.44
CA ARG A 86 -2.36 17.71 18.17
C ARG A 86 -3.24 18.00 19.38
N TYR A 87 -3.51 16.99 20.20
CA TYR A 87 -4.55 17.05 21.21
C TYR A 87 -4.08 16.69 22.63
N GLY A 88 -2.83 16.27 22.79
CA GLY A 88 -2.30 15.80 24.09
C GLY A 88 -2.88 14.47 24.54
N ALA A 89 -2.80 14.19 25.85
CA ALA A 89 -3.18 12.87 26.42
C ALA A 89 -4.70 12.66 26.56
N ASN A 90 -5.52 13.69 26.40
CA ASN A 90 -6.96 13.68 26.69
C ASN A 90 -7.78 13.25 25.48
N GLN A 91 -7.54 12.02 24.97
CA GLN A 91 -8.13 11.52 23.73
C GLN A 91 -8.88 10.21 23.91
N ALA A 92 -9.77 9.91 22.95
CA ALA A 92 -10.51 8.66 22.85
C ALA A 92 -9.59 7.52 22.34
N TRP A 93 -8.78 6.96 23.22
CA TRP A 93 -7.79 5.92 22.90
C TRP A 93 -8.40 4.64 22.32
N PHE A 94 -9.67 4.36 22.59
CA PHE A 94 -10.40 3.21 22.03
C PHE A 94 -10.60 3.29 20.50
N LEU A 95 -10.47 4.48 19.92
CA LEU A 95 -10.57 4.68 18.47
C LEU A 95 -9.24 4.49 17.72
N LEU A 96 -8.13 4.18 18.41
CA LEU A 96 -6.83 4.01 17.78
C LEU A 96 -6.80 2.83 16.79
N ALA A 97 -7.33 1.68 17.18
CA ALA A 97 -7.30 0.51 16.32
C ALA A 97 -8.17 0.68 15.05
N PRO A 98 -9.43 1.17 15.13
CA PRO A 98 -10.18 1.50 13.93
C PRO A 98 -9.51 2.58 13.07
N ALA A 99 -8.94 3.63 13.66
CA ALA A 99 -8.22 4.65 12.90
C ALA A 99 -7.00 4.07 12.17
N ALA A 100 -6.19 3.24 12.83
CA ALA A 100 -5.06 2.58 12.19
C ALA A 100 -5.50 1.65 11.04
N LEU A 101 -6.65 1.00 11.14
CA LEU A 101 -7.20 0.20 10.04
C LEU A 101 -7.61 1.09 8.85
N LEU A 102 -8.19 2.26 9.09
CA LEU A 102 -8.50 3.23 8.04
C LEU A 102 -7.22 3.76 7.37
N VAL A 103 -6.17 4.01 8.13
CA VAL A 103 -4.84 4.39 7.60
C VAL A 103 -4.27 3.27 6.73
N LEU A 104 -4.33 2.00 7.16
CA LEU A 104 -3.90 0.86 6.35
C LEU A 104 -4.68 0.74 5.05
N LEU A 105 -6.00 0.92 5.11
CA LEU A 105 -6.84 0.91 3.91
C LEU A 105 -6.46 2.04 2.95
N HIS A 106 -6.19 3.22 3.50
CA HIS A 106 -5.72 4.37 2.74
C HIS A 106 -4.39 4.09 2.03
N TRP A 107 -3.39 3.54 2.75
CA TRP A 107 -2.11 3.15 2.15
C TRP A 107 -2.27 2.05 1.10
N THR A 108 -3.18 1.09 1.33
CA THR A 108 -3.48 0.03 0.35
C THR A 108 -4.03 0.61 -0.96
N LEU A 109 -4.97 1.56 -0.87
CA LEU A 109 -5.53 2.22 -2.05
C LEU A 109 -4.48 3.04 -2.80
N TYR A 110 -3.64 3.81 -2.09
CA TYR A 110 -2.54 4.54 -2.72
C TYR A 110 -1.52 3.61 -3.38
N LEU A 111 -1.17 2.51 -2.72
CA LEU A 111 -0.29 1.49 -3.29
C LEU A 111 -0.87 0.94 -4.60
N LEU A 112 -2.17 0.61 -4.64
CA LEU A 112 -2.83 0.14 -5.85
C LEU A 112 -2.83 1.20 -6.94
N VAL A 113 -3.11 2.46 -6.62
CA VAL A 113 -3.00 3.58 -7.56
C VAL A 113 -1.59 3.66 -8.14
N ALA A 114 -0.56 3.63 -7.29
CA ALA A 114 0.83 3.69 -7.73
C ALA A 114 1.19 2.52 -8.65
N LEU A 115 0.79 1.29 -8.30
CA LEU A 115 1.03 0.11 -9.13
C LEU A 115 0.37 0.22 -10.50
N VAL A 116 -0.88 0.69 -10.55
CA VAL A 116 -1.62 0.89 -11.82
C VAL A 116 -0.95 1.96 -12.67
N VAL A 117 -0.58 3.10 -12.08
CA VAL A 117 0.11 4.19 -12.79
C VAL A 117 1.45 3.71 -13.37
N VAL A 118 2.26 3.03 -12.56
CA VAL A 118 3.56 2.49 -13.02
C VAL A 118 3.36 1.45 -14.12
N ASN A 119 2.35 0.57 -14.02
CA ASN A 119 2.04 -0.40 -15.06
C ASN A 119 1.66 0.28 -16.38
N VAL A 120 0.82 1.31 -16.34
CA VAL A 120 0.45 2.10 -17.52
C VAL A 120 1.68 2.80 -18.13
N LEU A 121 2.54 3.38 -17.30
CA LEU A 121 3.77 4.02 -17.78
C LEU A 121 4.68 3.03 -18.51
N PHE A 122 4.89 1.82 -17.95
CA PHE A 122 5.64 0.77 -18.66
C PHE A 122 4.96 0.36 -19.97
N SER A 123 3.64 0.22 -19.98
CA SER A 123 2.89 -0.14 -21.18
C SER A 123 3.04 0.90 -22.31
N LEU A 124 3.11 2.19 -21.95
CA LEU A 124 3.19 3.30 -22.92
C LEU A 124 4.62 3.61 -23.36
N ILE A 125 5.58 3.60 -22.41
CA ILE A 125 6.95 4.08 -22.68
C ILE A 125 7.85 2.94 -23.14
N ASN A 126 7.84 1.82 -22.41
CA ASN A 126 8.70 0.68 -22.69
C ASN A 126 8.09 -0.64 -22.21
N PRO A 127 7.25 -1.30 -23.03
CA PRO A 127 6.64 -2.58 -22.68
C PRO A 127 7.65 -3.72 -22.45
N HIS A 128 8.87 -3.58 -22.99
CA HIS A 128 9.94 -4.58 -22.87
C HIS A 128 10.91 -4.31 -21.72
N ALA A 129 10.62 -3.31 -20.86
CA ALA A 129 11.44 -3.05 -19.69
C ALA A 129 11.51 -4.28 -18.76
N PRO A 130 12.66 -4.56 -18.13
CA PRO A 130 12.84 -5.74 -17.26
C PRO A 130 11.83 -5.84 -16.11
N LEU A 131 11.32 -4.72 -15.64
CA LEU A 131 10.31 -4.65 -14.56
C LEU A 131 8.86 -4.70 -15.06
N ALA A 132 8.59 -4.46 -16.34
CA ALA A 132 7.23 -4.42 -16.88
C ALA A 132 6.41 -5.70 -16.58
N PRO A 133 6.95 -6.92 -16.73
CA PRO A 133 6.23 -8.14 -16.38
C PRO A 133 5.87 -8.23 -14.89
N THR A 134 6.69 -7.64 -14.01
CA THR A 134 6.41 -7.62 -12.57
C THR A 134 5.21 -6.74 -12.26
N PHE A 135 5.14 -5.54 -12.84
CA PHE A 135 4.01 -4.63 -12.62
C PHE A 135 2.73 -5.12 -13.28
N ASP A 136 2.81 -5.80 -14.43
CA ASP A 136 1.63 -6.48 -15.01
C ASP A 136 1.13 -7.59 -14.07
N LEU A 137 2.01 -8.41 -13.50
CA LEU A 137 1.65 -9.43 -12.53
C LEU A 137 0.99 -8.83 -11.28
N LEU A 138 1.52 -7.72 -10.76
CA LEU A 138 0.99 -7.05 -9.56
C LEU A 138 -0.38 -6.41 -9.80
N THR A 139 -0.64 -5.88 -10.98
CA THR A 139 -1.92 -5.23 -11.31
C THR A 139 -2.97 -6.20 -11.84
N ARG A 140 -2.55 -7.36 -12.33
CA ARG A 140 -3.41 -8.38 -12.95
C ARG A 140 -4.62 -8.79 -12.12
N PRO A 141 -4.52 -9.07 -10.79
CA PRO A 141 -5.69 -9.48 -9.99
C PRO A 141 -6.81 -8.44 -9.96
N VAL A 142 -6.45 -7.15 -10.02
CA VAL A 142 -7.38 -6.04 -9.95
C VAL A 142 -7.88 -5.63 -11.34
N LEU A 143 -7.03 -5.72 -12.36
CA LEU A 143 -7.38 -5.39 -13.75
C LEU A 143 -8.14 -6.52 -14.45
N ALA A 144 -7.89 -7.79 -14.12
CA ALA A 144 -8.50 -8.92 -14.82
C ALA A 144 -10.05 -8.91 -14.83
N PRO A 145 -10.74 -8.59 -13.73
CA PRO A 145 -12.19 -8.48 -13.74
C PRO A 145 -12.68 -7.32 -14.63
N LEU A 146 -11.97 -6.19 -14.63
CA LEU A 146 -12.33 -5.03 -15.45
C LEU A 146 -12.08 -5.28 -16.94
N ARG A 147 -10.98 -5.94 -17.30
CA ARG A 147 -10.69 -6.36 -18.70
C ARG A 147 -11.75 -7.28 -19.30
N ARG A 148 -12.49 -8.01 -18.47
CA ARG A 148 -13.61 -8.84 -18.93
C ARG A 148 -14.88 -8.03 -19.23
N LEU A 149 -15.03 -6.89 -18.56
CA LEU A 149 -16.23 -6.03 -18.69
C LEU A 149 -16.03 -4.93 -19.74
N ILE A 150 -14.79 -4.47 -19.92
CA ILE A 150 -14.44 -3.34 -20.78
C ILE A 150 -13.62 -3.88 -21.97
N PRO A 151 -14.20 -3.91 -23.18
CA PRO A 151 -13.45 -4.32 -24.37
C PRO A 151 -12.39 -3.24 -24.70
N ALA A 152 -11.29 -3.68 -25.30
CA ALA A 152 -10.28 -2.76 -25.83
C ALA A 152 -10.87 -1.90 -26.96
N VAL A 153 -10.65 -0.60 -26.92
CA VAL A 153 -11.12 0.36 -27.94
C VAL A 153 -9.91 0.84 -28.74
N GLY A 154 -9.94 0.62 -30.05
CA GLY A 154 -8.82 1.04 -30.92
C GLY A 154 -7.48 0.38 -30.58
N GLY A 155 -7.48 -0.80 -29.95
CA GLY A 155 -6.26 -1.49 -29.51
C GLY A 155 -5.72 -1.03 -28.14
N PHE A 156 -6.34 -0.03 -27.50
CA PHE A 156 -5.97 0.43 -26.17
C PHE A 156 -6.83 -0.20 -25.08
N ASP A 157 -6.18 -0.67 -24.01
CA ASP A 157 -6.84 -1.18 -22.81
C ASP A 157 -7.24 -0.01 -21.91
N LEU A 158 -8.55 0.29 -21.83
CA LEU A 158 -9.09 1.36 -21.00
C LEU A 158 -9.31 0.91 -19.53
N SER A 159 -9.14 -0.37 -19.22
CA SER A 159 -9.37 -0.92 -17.88
C SER A 159 -8.51 -0.24 -16.79
N PRO A 160 -7.22 0.10 -17.03
CA PRO A 160 -6.41 0.82 -16.02
C PRO A 160 -6.98 2.20 -15.71
N LEU A 161 -7.51 2.92 -16.71
CA LEU A 161 -8.09 4.25 -16.51
C LEU A 161 -9.36 4.17 -15.68
N VAL A 162 -10.25 3.22 -15.97
CA VAL A 162 -11.47 3.00 -15.18
C VAL A 162 -11.12 2.58 -13.76
N LEU A 163 -10.14 1.67 -13.58
CA LEU A 163 -9.67 1.29 -12.27
C LEU A 163 -9.12 2.49 -11.48
N PHE A 164 -8.34 3.34 -12.13
CA PHE A 164 -7.81 4.56 -11.52
C PHE A 164 -8.94 5.47 -11.01
N VAL A 165 -9.98 5.70 -11.81
CA VAL A 165 -11.14 6.51 -11.41
C VAL A 165 -11.87 5.87 -10.22
N ILE A 166 -12.08 4.56 -10.23
CA ILE A 166 -12.70 3.83 -9.10
C ILE A 166 -11.87 4.00 -7.83
N LEU A 167 -10.54 3.80 -7.92
CA LEU A 167 -9.65 3.96 -6.76
C LEU A 167 -9.65 5.39 -6.22
N GLN A 168 -9.70 6.40 -7.09
CA GLN A 168 -9.81 7.81 -6.67
C GLN A 168 -11.16 8.09 -5.98
N ALA A 169 -12.25 7.54 -6.49
CA ALA A 169 -13.55 7.65 -5.83
C ALA A 169 -13.55 7.00 -4.44
N LEU A 170 -12.96 5.80 -4.30
CA LEU A 170 -12.81 5.11 -3.01
C LEU A 170 -11.94 5.92 -2.03
N LEU A 171 -10.83 6.49 -2.51
CA LEU A 171 -9.98 7.37 -1.70
C LEU A 171 -10.74 8.60 -1.22
N GLN A 172 -11.58 9.20 -2.06
CA GLN A 172 -12.39 10.35 -1.68
C GLN A 172 -13.45 10.00 -0.62
N ILE A 173 -14.12 8.86 -0.77
CA ILE A 173 -15.07 8.35 0.23
C ILE A 173 -14.36 8.09 1.56
N LEU A 174 -13.20 7.43 1.50
CA LEU A 174 -12.43 7.10 2.70
C LEU A 174 -11.98 8.35 3.46
N LYS A 175 -11.57 9.42 2.75
CA LYS A 175 -11.24 10.71 3.37
C LYS A 175 -12.42 11.31 4.13
N GLN A 176 -13.64 11.22 3.61
CA GLN A 176 -14.84 11.74 4.28
C GLN A 176 -15.22 10.96 5.55
N VAL A 177 -14.85 9.69 5.61
CA VAL A 177 -15.15 8.82 6.78
C VAL A 177 -14.06 8.91 7.85
N ALA A 178 -12.81 9.13 7.44
CA ALA A 178 -11.65 9.07 8.33
C ALA A 178 -11.25 10.43 8.92
N PHE A 179 -11.64 11.53 8.30
CA PHE A 179 -11.23 12.90 8.62
C PHE A 179 -12.44 13.85 8.58
#